data_f6b5ffcdd4d2b57691390aaae76f1476
#
_entry.id   f6b5ffcdd4d2b57691390aaae76f1476
#
_cell.length_a   1.000
_cell.length_b   1.000
_cell.length_c   1.000
_cell.angle_alpha   90.00
_cell.angle_beta   90.00
_cell.angle_gamma   90.00
#
_symmetry.space_group_name_H-M   'P 1'
#
loop_
_entity.id
_entity.type
_entity.pdbx_description
1 polymer ?
#
loop_
_entity_poly.entity_id
_entity_poly.type
_entity_poly.pdbx_seq_one_letter_code
_entity_poly.pdbx_strand_id
1 'polypeptide(L)'
;KKLKNKFDYIFCGYGLSSCIILYKMSSDNFFRSKSILVIENSIKDENKTWCFWDKKDSIWDEFIAKKWSEIRFKNVDTHIDYNLNQLRYNMINSPMFFKKIKNLVESKLKISLVHDNVLNVSEENETVNVMSKNGQYTANKVFNSIPKFTPYDDSKNFPKLLQHFKGWTIKTNKSCFNP
;
A
#
# COMPACT_ATOMS: atom_id res chain seq x y z
N LYS A 1 -7.12 -20.77 -19.96
CA LYS A 1 -6.02 -20.07 -20.69
C LYS A 1 -4.75 -20.25 -19.88
N LYS A 2 -3.68 -20.82 -20.51
CA LYS A 2 -2.36 -20.93 -19.86
C LYS A 2 -1.86 -19.50 -19.59
N LEU A 3 -1.53 -19.20 -18.34
CA LEU A 3 -1.00 -17.88 -17.99
C LEU A 3 0.35 -17.68 -18.71
N LYS A 4 0.59 -16.47 -19.20
CA LYS A 4 1.88 -16.10 -19.79
C LYS A 4 2.93 -16.10 -18.65
N ASN A 5 4.10 -16.65 -18.89
CA ASN A 5 5.14 -16.75 -17.84
C ASN A 5 6.11 -15.55 -17.83
N LYS A 6 6.09 -14.72 -18.90
CA LYS A 6 6.98 -13.56 -19.02
C LYS A 6 6.18 -12.24 -19.03
N PHE A 7 6.60 -11.31 -18.18
CA PHE A 7 5.98 -10.00 -18.00
C PHE A 7 7.00 -8.87 -18.10
N ASP A 8 6.54 -7.64 -18.32
CA ASP A 8 7.40 -6.47 -18.20
C ASP A 8 7.66 -6.16 -16.73
N TYR A 9 6.63 -6.28 -15.89
CA TYR A 9 6.69 -5.99 -14.45
C TYR A 9 5.97 -7.06 -13.65
N ILE A 10 6.54 -7.40 -12.46
CA ILE A 10 5.86 -8.25 -11.47
C ILE A 10 5.83 -7.49 -10.14
N PHE A 11 4.68 -7.54 -9.48
CA PHE A 11 4.48 -7.06 -8.12
C PHE A 11 4.27 -8.27 -7.20
N CYS A 12 5.20 -8.47 -6.26
CA CYS A 12 5.09 -9.45 -5.19
C CYS A 12 4.43 -8.78 -3.99
N GLY A 13 3.14 -9.04 -3.81
CA GLY A 13 2.25 -8.38 -2.86
C GLY A 13 1.42 -7.26 -3.50
N TYR A 14 0.16 -7.16 -3.09
CA TYR A 14 -0.79 -6.12 -3.51
C TYR A 14 -1.15 -5.20 -2.34
N GLY A 15 -0.14 -4.80 -1.55
CA GLY A 15 -0.27 -3.88 -0.43
C GLY A 15 -0.33 -2.41 -0.85
N LEU A 16 -0.33 -1.49 0.14
CA LEU A 16 -0.38 -0.05 -0.09
C LEU A 16 0.72 0.44 -1.04
N SER A 17 1.96 0.00 -0.85
CA SER A 17 3.10 0.42 -1.70
C SER A 17 2.91 0.04 -3.16
N SER A 18 2.52 -1.22 -3.42
CA SER A 18 2.23 -1.69 -4.78
C SER A 18 1.09 -0.92 -5.42
N CYS A 19 0.02 -0.64 -4.67
CA CYS A 19 -1.10 0.15 -5.15
C CYS A 19 -0.71 1.58 -5.53
N ILE A 20 0.15 2.23 -4.72
CA ILE A 20 0.63 3.59 -5.01
C ILE A 20 1.46 3.60 -6.30
N ILE A 21 2.34 2.62 -6.50
CA ILE A 21 3.16 2.51 -7.72
C ILE A 21 2.24 2.28 -8.93
N LEU A 22 1.33 1.32 -8.86
CA LEU A 22 0.37 1.04 -9.94
C LEU A 22 -0.52 2.24 -10.28
N TYR A 23 -0.96 2.99 -9.26
CA TYR A 23 -1.70 4.23 -9.47
C TYR A 23 -0.88 5.24 -10.26
N LYS A 24 0.39 5.45 -9.91
CA LYS A 24 1.29 6.33 -10.67
C LYS A 24 1.54 5.82 -12.08
N MET A 25 1.80 4.53 -12.26
CA MET A 25 1.96 3.92 -13.58
C MET A 25 0.71 4.11 -14.46
N SER A 26 -0.50 4.06 -13.86
CA SER A 26 -1.76 4.25 -14.60
C SER A 26 -1.95 5.67 -15.16
N SER A 27 -1.19 6.63 -14.65
CA SER A 27 -1.21 8.03 -15.10
C SER A 27 -0.25 8.30 -16.26
N ASP A 28 0.64 7.34 -16.59
CA ASP A 28 1.61 7.46 -17.68
C ASP A 28 1.29 6.49 -18.81
N ASN A 29 1.18 7.03 -20.03
CA ASN A 29 0.88 6.27 -21.25
C ASN A 29 1.91 5.19 -21.57
N PHE A 30 3.17 5.36 -21.14
CA PHE A 30 4.23 4.37 -21.34
C PHE A 30 3.84 2.99 -20.79
N PHE A 31 3.13 2.94 -19.67
CA PHE A 31 2.77 1.68 -19.02
C PHE A 31 1.51 1.00 -19.60
N ARG A 32 0.72 1.68 -20.41
CA ARG A 32 -0.54 1.11 -20.98
C ARG A 32 -0.33 -0.15 -21.82
N SER A 33 0.80 -0.25 -22.52
CA SER A 33 1.13 -1.41 -23.35
C SER A 33 1.85 -2.52 -22.57
N LYS A 34 2.35 -2.23 -21.39
CA LYS A 34 3.17 -3.15 -20.59
C LYS A 34 2.32 -4.24 -19.94
N SER A 35 2.85 -5.45 -19.93
CA SER A 35 2.27 -6.59 -19.21
C SER A 35 2.69 -6.58 -17.75
N ILE A 36 1.73 -6.58 -16.85
CA ILE A 36 1.97 -6.50 -15.40
C ILE A 36 1.33 -7.71 -14.74
N LEU A 37 2.11 -8.42 -13.91
CA LEU A 37 1.62 -9.46 -13.03
C LEU A 37 1.62 -8.95 -11.59
N VAL A 38 0.53 -9.19 -10.88
CA VAL A 38 0.45 -8.98 -9.44
C VAL A 38 0.21 -10.33 -8.77
N ILE A 39 1.07 -10.72 -7.83
CA ILE A 39 0.94 -11.96 -7.07
C ILE A 39 0.62 -11.59 -5.62
N GLU A 40 -0.53 -12.02 -5.12
CA GLU A 40 -0.99 -11.71 -3.77
C GLU A 40 -1.56 -12.98 -3.11
N ASN A 41 -1.15 -13.27 -1.89
CA ASN A 41 -1.55 -14.48 -1.16
C ASN A 41 -2.74 -14.29 -0.23
N SER A 42 -3.15 -13.07 0.03
CA SER A 42 -4.23 -12.76 0.98
C SER A 42 -5.46 -12.16 0.31
N ILE A 43 -6.62 -12.46 0.86
CA ILE A 43 -7.83 -11.71 0.57
C ILE A 43 -7.75 -10.40 1.35
N LYS A 44 -8.02 -9.27 0.70
CA LYS A 44 -7.92 -7.92 1.31
C LYS A 44 -9.17 -7.57 2.13
N ASP A 45 -9.53 -8.44 3.07
CA ASP A 45 -10.71 -8.25 3.93
C ASP A 45 -10.40 -7.47 5.23
N GLU A 46 -9.12 -7.20 5.50
CA GLU A 46 -8.74 -6.50 6.71
C GLU A 46 -9.09 -5.01 6.62
N ASN A 47 -9.92 -4.55 7.53
CA ASN A 47 -10.24 -3.13 7.68
C ASN A 47 -9.10 -2.41 8.40
N LYS A 48 -8.07 -2.04 7.65
CA LYS A 48 -6.93 -1.25 8.13
C LYS A 48 -7.18 0.23 7.86
N THR A 49 -6.64 1.06 8.74
CA THR A 49 -6.57 2.51 8.53
C THR A 49 -5.12 2.93 8.39
N TRP A 50 -4.85 3.81 7.45
CA TRP A 50 -3.54 4.45 7.30
C TRP A 50 -3.70 5.93 7.56
N CYS A 51 -2.93 6.44 8.53
CA CYS A 51 -2.94 7.86 8.87
C CYS A 51 -1.60 8.49 8.48
N PHE A 52 -1.64 9.70 7.96
CA PHE A 52 -0.45 10.41 7.50
C PHE A 52 -0.66 11.93 7.49
N TRP A 53 0.45 12.65 7.53
CA TRP A 53 0.49 14.09 7.40
C TRP A 53 0.66 14.48 5.94
N ASP A 54 -0.09 15.46 5.47
CA ASP A 54 0.06 15.99 4.13
C ASP A 54 -0.40 17.46 4.06
N LYS A 55 -0.05 18.11 2.98
CA LYS A 55 -0.57 19.44 2.66
C LYS A 55 -2.04 19.35 2.25
N LYS A 56 -2.75 20.48 2.30
CA LYS A 56 -4.06 20.62 1.66
C LYS A 56 -3.90 20.42 0.14
N ASP A 57 -4.94 19.95 -0.53
CA ASP A 57 -4.96 19.68 -1.98
C ASP A 57 -3.96 18.62 -2.45
N SER A 58 -3.89 17.55 -1.69
CA SER A 58 -3.07 16.38 -2.01
C SER A 58 -3.70 15.55 -3.13
N ILE A 59 -2.83 14.93 -3.96
CA ILE A 59 -3.26 13.95 -4.97
C ILE A 59 -3.99 12.74 -4.35
N TRP A 60 -3.91 12.57 -3.04
CA TRP A 60 -4.57 11.50 -2.29
C TRP A 60 -5.95 11.89 -1.77
N ASP A 61 -6.39 13.13 -2.01
CA ASP A 61 -7.64 13.67 -1.47
C ASP A 61 -8.87 12.84 -1.81
N GLU A 62 -8.90 12.24 -2.99
CA GLU A 62 -9.99 11.34 -3.42
C GLU A 62 -10.08 10.02 -2.63
N PHE A 63 -9.00 9.63 -1.95
CA PHE A 63 -8.93 8.40 -1.15
C PHE A 63 -9.11 8.63 0.34
N ILE A 64 -9.09 9.88 0.78
CA ILE A 64 -9.13 10.23 2.20
C ILE A 64 -10.55 10.04 2.74
N ALA A 65 -10.68 9.23 3.79
CA ALA A 65 -11.94 8.99 4.49
C ALA A 65 -12.21 10.04 5.57
N LYS A 66 -11.18 10.55 6.23
CA LYS A 66 -11.29 11.57 7.29
C LYS A 66 -10.08 12.51 7.24
N LYS A 67 -10.32 13.79 7.49
CA LYS A 67 -9.33 14.86 7.53
C LYS A 67 -9.44 15.60 8.85
N TRP A 68 -8.32 15.93 9.46
CA TRP A 68 -8.27 16.78 10.65
C TRP A 68 -7.31 17.95 10.41
N SER A 69 -7.79 19.15 10.69
CA SER A 69 -7.02 20.41 10.62
C SER A 69 -6.53 20.86 12.00
N GLU A 70 -7.04 20.24 13.05
CA GLU A 70 -6.69 20.53 14.43
C GLU A 70 -6.35 19.23 15.16
N ILE A 71 -5.40 19.32 16.08
CA ILE A 71 -4.99 18.20 16.93
C ILE A 71 -4.87 18.67 18.37
N ARG A 72 -5.17 17.77 19.28
CA ARG A 72 -4.99 17.99 20.72
C ARG A 72 -4.03 16.97 21.30
N PHE A 73 -2.99 17.47 21.96
CA PHE A 73 -2.15 16.68 22.85
C PHE A 73 -2.62 16.88 24.29
N LYS A 74 -2.91 15.79 24.96
CA LYS A 74 -3.40 15.82 26.35
C LYS A 74 -2.65 14.82 27.20
N ASN A 75 -2.22 15.24 28.38
CA ASN A 75 -1.79 14.37 29.48
C ASN A 75 -2.70 14.57 30.69
N VAL A 76 -2.29 14.09 31.88
CA VAL A 76 -3.10 14.18 33.12
C VAL A 76 -3.41 15.63 33.48
N ASP A 77 -2.43 16.53 33.37
CA ASP A 77 -2.48 17.87 33.94
C ASP A 77 -2.63 18.99 32.89
N THR A 78 -2.28 18.71 31.64
CA THR A 78 -2.20 19.73 30.60
C THR A 78 -2.77 19.24 29.27
N HIS A 79 -3.21 20.19 28.44
CA HIS A 79 -3.51 19.93 27.04
C HIS A 79 -2.99 21.09 26.18
N ILE A 80 -2.66 20.77 24.94
CA ILE A 80 -2.20 21.75 23.95
C ILE A 80 -2.98 21.48 22.67
N ASP A 81 -3.66 22.51 22.17
CA ASP A 81 -4.36 22.49 20.89
C ASP A 81 -3.49 23.12 19.81
N TYR A 82 -3.37 22.45 18.68
CA TYR A 82 -2.67 22.93 17.51
C TYR A 82 -3.58 23.01 16.30
N ASN A 83 -3.61 24.17 15.67
CA ASN A 83 -4.13 24.28 14.32
C ASN A 83 -3.00 23.95 13.34
N LEU A 84 -3.25 23.03 12.43
CA LEU A 84 -2.25 22.53 11.48
C LEU A 84 -2.01 23.47 10.29
N ASN A 85 -2.78 24.57 10.21
CA ASN A 85 -2.66 25.58 9.15
C ASN A 85 -2.73 24.99 7.73
N GLN A 86 -1.58 24.83 7.06
CA GLN A 86 -1.50 24.27 5.71
C GLN A 86 -1.38 22.75 5.68
N LEU A 87 -1.16 22.11 6.83
CA LEU A 87 -1.09 20.68 6.95
C LEU A 87 -2.44 20.10 7.38
N ARG A 88 -2.61 18.81 7.13
CA ARG A 88 -3.73 18.01 7.61
C ARG A 88 -3.19 16.66 8.09
N TYR A 89 -3.84 16.13 9.11
CA TYR A 89 -3.71 14.73 9.45
C TYR A 89 -4.84 13.99 8.74
N ASN A 90 -4.50 13.03 7.91
CA ASN A 90 -5.41 12.35 7.02
C ASN A 90 -5.52 10.87 7.40
N MET A 91 -6.71 10.29 7.15
CA MET A 91 -6.95 8.86 7.32
C MET A 91 -7.51 8.27 6.03
N ILE A 92 -6.92 7.18 5.59
CA ILE A 92 -7.42 6.34 4.50
C ILE A 92 -7.93 5.03 5.09
N ASN A 93 -9.10 4.62 4.61
CA ASN A 93 -9.70 3.32 4.93
C ASN A 93 -9.31 2.31 3.84
N SER A 94 -8.70 1.18 4.22
CA SER A 94 -8.11 0.25 3.26
C SER A 94 -9.11 -0.38 2.29
N PRO A 95 -10.31 -0.86 2.69
CA PRO A 95 -11.27 -1.42 1.73
C PRO A 95 -11.70 -0.43 0.65
N MET A 96 -11.97 0.81 1.03
CA MET A 96 -12.34 1.86 0.07
C MET A 96 -11.19 2.19 -0.88
N PHE A 97 -9.98 2.29 -0.35
CA PHE A 97 -8.78 2.56 -1.12
C PHE A 97 -8.54 1.46 -2.15
N PHE A 98 -8.49 0.19 -1.72
CA PHE A 98 -8.26 -0.94 -2.62
C PHE A 98 -9.31 -1.02 -3.71
N LYS A 99 -10.59 -0.83 -3.39
CA LYS A 99 -11.68 -0.85 -4.37
C LYS A 99 -11.49 0.24 -5.45
N LYS A 100 -11.18 1.48 -5.03
CA LYS A 100 -10.97 2.60 -5.97
C LYS A 100 -9.73 2.37 -6.84
N ILE A 101 -8.59 2.01 -6.22
CA ILE A 101 -7.34 1.75 -6.95
C ILE A 101 -7.52 0.61 -7.95
N LYS A 102 -8.11 -0.51 -7.54
CA LYS A 102 -8.34 -1.65 -8.42
C LYS A 102 -9.09 -1.24 -9.67
N ASN A 103 -10.23 -0.59 -9.52
CA ASN A 103 -11.05 -0.15 -10.66
C ASN A 103 -10.27 0.79 -11.59
N LEU A 104 -9.49 1.72 -11.02
CA LEU A 104 -8.75 2.71 -11.79
C LEU A 104 -7.58 2.09 -12.55
N VAL A 105 -6.79 1.23 -11.90
CA VAL A 105 -5.60 0.65 -12.54
C VAL A 105 -5.97 -0.42 -13.56
N GLU A 106 -6.98 -1.26 -13.29
CA GLU A 106 -7.46 -2.30 -14.22
C GLU A 106 -8.09 -1.70 -15.48
N SER A 107 -8.65 -0.49 -15.41
CA SER A 107 -9.19 0.20 -16.59
C SER A 107 -8.12 0.77 -17.52
N LYS A 108 -6.88 0.97 -17.03
CA LYS A 108 -5.81 1.67 -17.73
C LYS A 108 -4.58 0.83 -18.03
N LEU A 109 -4.34 -0.23 -17.25
CA LEU A 109 -3.15 -1.07 -17.32
C LEU A 109 -3.53 -2.52 -17.67
N LYS A 110 -2.61 -3.23 -18.32
CA LYS A 110 -2.77 -4.67 -18.63
C LYS A 110 -2.29 -5.50 -17.42
N ILE A 111 -3.14 -5.61 -16.41
CA ILE A 111 -2.84 -6.33 -15.16
C ILE A 111 -3.39 -7.74 -15.20
N SER A 112 -2.56 -8.71 -14.83
CA SER A 112 -2.96 -10.07 -14.47
C SER A 112 -2.80 -10.22 -12.96
N LEU A 113 -3.86 -10.59 -12.25
CA LEU A 113 -3.81 -10.87 -10.81
C LEU A 113 -3.80 -12.37 -10.59
N VAL A 114 -2.83 -12.85 -9.82
CA VAL A 114 -2.72 -14.25 -9.40
C VAL A 114 -2.77 -14.34 -7.89
N HIS A 115 -3.66 -15.20 -7.41
CA HIS A 115 -3.77 -15.49 -6.00
C HIS A 115 -2.83 -16.66 -5.65
N ASP A 116 -1.63 -16.32 -5.17
CA ASP A 116 -0.58 -17.29 -4.88
C ASP A 116 0.43 -16.76 -3.86
N ASN A 117 1.24 -17.67 -3.33
CA ASN A 117 2.29 -17.35 -2.37
C ASN A 117 3.66 -17.34 -3.05
N VAL A 118 4.32 -16.21 -3.06
CA VAL A 118 5.69 -16.07 -3.56
C VAL A 118 6.65 -16.78 -2.61
N LEU A 119 7.48 -17.68 -3.15
CA LEU A 119 8.44 -18.49 -2.41
C LEU A 119 9.85 -17.93 -2.53
N ASN A 120 10.24 -17.48 -3.74
CA ASN A 120 11.56 -16.96 -4.01
C ASN A 120 11.52 -15.87 -5.10
N VAL A 121 12.47 -14.95 -5.01
CA VAL A 121 12.77 -13.94 -6.04
C VAL A 121 14.28 -13.92 -6.23
N SER A 122 14.75 -14.17 -7.45
CA SER A 122 16.18 -14.17 -7.80
C SER A 122 16.40 -13.42 -9.11
N GLU A 123 17.55 -12.82 -9.24
CA GLU A 123 17.96 -12.10 -10.46
C GLU A 123 19.08 -12.88 -11.16
N GLU A 124 18.91 -13.10 -12.47
CA GLU A 124 19.88 -13.76 -13.34
C GLU A 124 19.87 -13.10 -14.72
N ASN A 125 21.04 -12.69 -15.20
CA ASN A 125 21.22 -12.15 -16.55
C ASN A 125 20.20 -11.05 -16.92
N GLU A 126 20.09 -10.02 -16.08
CA GLU A 126 19.15 -8.89 -16.25
C GLU A 126 17.66 -9.27 -16.25
N THR A 127 17.34 -10.51 -15.91
CA THR A 127 15.96 -11.01 -15.79
C THR A 127 15.70 -11.41 -14.35
N VAL A 128 14.55 -11.02 -13.82
CA VAL A 128 14.16 -11.41 -12.47
C VAL A 128 13.20 -12.58 -12.53
N ASN A 129 13.56 -13.66 -11.84
CA ASN A 129 12.77 -14.87 -11.68
C ASN A 129 11.95 -14.79 -10.40
N VAL A 130 10.66 -15.06 -10.50
CA VAL A 130 9.74 -15.15 -9.36
C VAL A 130 9.15 -16.54 -9.32
N MET A 131 9.46 -17.27 -8.26
CA MET A 131 8.89 -18.58 -7.97
C MET A 131 7.75 -18.43 -6.95
N SER A 132 6.58 -18.88 -7.31
CA SER A 132 5.42 -18.99 -6.42
C SER A 132 5.07 -20.48 -6.18
N LYS A 133 4.13 -20.72 -5.28
CA LYS A 133 3.71 -22.10 -4.94
C LYS A 133 3.21 -22.86 -6.17
N ASN A 134 2.49 -22.19 -7.07
CA ASN A 134 1.81 -22.83 -8.20
C ASN A 134 2.36 -22.40 -9.57
N GLY A 135 3.43 -21.58 -9.63
CA GLY A 135 3.96 -21.10 -10.90
C GLY A 135 5.33 -20.46 -10.82
N GLN A 136 5.95 -20.34 -11.99
CA GLN A 136 7.22 -19.62 -12.18
C GLN A 136 7.01 -18.54 -13.22
N TYR A 137 7.51 -17.35 -12.93
CA TYR A 137 7.33 -16.16 -13.75
C TYR A 137 8.65 -15.43 -13.89
N THR A 138 8.82 -14.74 -15.01
CA THR A 138 9.98 -13.88 -15.25
C THR A 138 9.54 -12.47 -15.61
N ALA A 139 10.33 -11.48 -15.23
CA ALA A 139 10.09 -10.09 -15.60
C ALA A 139 11.39 -9.31 -15.78
N ASN A 140 11.28 -8.18 -16.50
CA ASN A 140 12.37 -7.22 -16.60
C ASN A 140 12.58 -6.48 -15.26
N LYS A 141 11.49 -6.24 -14.50
CA LYS A 141 11.56 -5.61 -13.17
C LYS A 141 10.53 -6.20 -12.22
N VAL A 142 10.93 -6.34 -10.95
CA VAL A 142 10.07 -6.85 -9.88
C VAL A 142 10.03 -5.85 -8.73
N PHE A 143 8.82 -5.51 -8.28
CA PHE A 143 8.57 -4.76 -7.06
C PHE A 143 8.18 -5.74 -5.96
N ASN A 144 9.08 -5.93 -5.00
CA ASN A 144 8.87 -6.88 -3.91
C ASN A 144 8.51 -6.15 -2.62
N SER A 145 7.28 -6.32 -2.15
CA SER A 145 6.78 -5.76 -0.91
C SER A 145 6.58 -6.81 0.20
N ILE A 146 7.14 -8.01 0.03
CA ILE A 146 7.02 -9.10 1.00
C ILE A 146 8.16 -8.99 2.03
N PRO A 147 7.87 -8.71 3.31
CA PRO A 147 8.90 -8.40 4.32
C PRO A 147 9.94 -9.50 4.54
N LYS A 148 9.55 -10.77 4.37
CA LYS A 148 10.46 -11.90 4.58
C LYS A 148 11.62 -12.01 3.58
N PHE A 149 11.54 -11.29 2.45
CA PHE A 149 12.60 -11.22 1.46
C PHE A 149 13.45 -9.94 1.57
N THR A 150 13.14 -9.08 2.52
CA THR A 150 14.02 -7.95 2.80
C THR A 150 15.26 -8.48 3.51
N PRO A 151 16.48 -8.10 3.09
CA PRO A 151 17.71 -8.49 3.76
C PRO A 151 17.84 -7.71 5.08
N TYR A 152 16.93 -7.95 6.02
CA TYR A 152 17.14 -7.53 7.40
C TYR A 152 18.11 -8.51 8.02
N ASP A 153 19.37 -8.15 7.96
CA ASP A 153 20.38 -8.79 8.78
C ASP A 153 20.01 -8.58 10.25
N ASP A 154 19.87 -9.69 10.99
CA ASP A 154 19.71 -9.68 12.43
C ASP A 154 21.03 -9.28 13.16
N SER A 155 21.95 -8.62 12.41
CA SER A 155 23.20 -8.16 12.98
C SER A 155 22.93 -7.20 14.14
N LYS A 156 23.69 -7.37 15.22
CA LYS A 156 23.63 -6.55 16.43
C LYS A 156 23.86 -5.04 16.20
N ASN A 157 24.16 -4.64 14.96
CA ASN A 157 24.50 -3.27 14.57
C ASN A 157 23.26 -2.41 14.22
N PHE A 158 22.09 -3.01 14.05
CA PHE A 158 20.87 -2.25 13.74
C PHE A 158 19.78 -2.56 14.75
N PRO A 159 19.54 -1.66 15.73
CA PRO A 159 18.48 -1.87 16.72
C PRO A 159 17.11 -1.91 16.02
N LYS A 160 16.36 -2.98 16.25
CA LYS A 160 14.99 -3.10 15.81
C LYS A 160 14.08 -2.45 16.85
N LEU A 161 13.38 -1.40 16.45
CA LEU A 161 12.36 -0.77 17.29
C LEU A 161 10.98 -1.17 16.75
N LEU A 162 10.13 -1.66 17.66
CA LEU A 162 8.74 -1.94 17.38
C LEU A 162 7.87 -0.82 17.94
N GLN A 163 7.07 -0.22 17.09
CA GLN A 163 6.03 0.71 17.52
C GLN A 163 4.73 -0.07 17.75
N HIS A 164 4.33 -0.18 19.03
CA HIS A 164 3.05 -0.76 19.40
C HIS A 164 2.04 0.35 19.69
N PHE A 165 0.86 0.23 19.10
CA PHE A 165 -0.27 1.08 19.43
C PHE A 165 -1.57 0.28 19.39
N LYS A 166 -2.54 0.74 20.18
CA LYS A 166 -3.89 0.19 20.18
C LYS A 166 -4.86 1.35 19.95
N GLY A 167 -5.67 1.21 18.91
CA GLY A 167 -6.72 2.17 18.58
C GLY A 167 -8.10 1.61 18.90
N TRP A 168 -9.04 2.50 19.18
CA TRP A 168 -10.44 2.18 19.33
C TRP A 168 -11.23 2.99 18.32
N THR A 169 -12.13 2.35 17.59
CA THR A 169 -13.14 3.04 16.79
C THR A 169 -14.42 3.09 17.62
N ILE A 170 -14.85 4.28 17.99
CA ILE A 170 -16.03 4.50 18.78
C ILE A 170 -17.11 5.10 17.89
N LYS A 171 -18.29 4.48 17.88
CA LYS A 171 -19.48 5.03 17.26
C LYS A 171 -20.35 5.66 18.35
N THR A 172 -20.63 6.94 18.24
CA THR A 172 -21.47 7.67 19.19
C THR A 172 -22.84 7.97 18.58
N ASN A 173 -23.88 7.99 19.40
CA ASN A 173 -25.24 8.32 18.98
C ASN A 173 -25.47 9.83 18.76
N LYS A 174 -24.54 10.65 19.26
CA LYS A 174 -24.54 12.12 19.10
C LYS A 174 -23.15 12.55 18.70
N SER A 175 -23.03 13.67 18.00
CA SER A 175 -21.72 14.28 17.73
C SER A 175 -21.08 14.70 19.06
N CYS A 176 -20.00 14.03 19.44
CA CYS A 176 -19.25 14.28 20.68
C CYS A 176 -17.89 14.95 20.44
N PHE A 177 -17.51 15.08 19.17
CA PHE A 177 -16.24 15.67 18.76
C PHE A 177 -16.52 16.75 17.73
N ASN A 178 -15.75 17.82 17.78
CA ASN A 178 -15.76 18.82 16.72
C ASN A 178 -15.30 18.17 15.40
N PRO A 179 -15.89 18.56 14.26
CA PRO A 179 -15.58 17.99 12.96
C PRO A 179 -14.13 18.24 12.51
#